data_73b9a591e512bacbe062ce467aed211a
#
_entry.id   73b9a591e512bacbe062ce467aed211a
#
_cell.length_a   1.000
_cell.length_b   1.000
_cell.length_c   1.000
_cell.angle_alpha   90.00
_cell.angle_beta   90.00
_cell.angle_gamma   90.00
#
_symmetry.space_group_name_H-M   'P 1'
#
loop_
_entity.id
_entity.type
_entity.pdbx_description
1 polymer ?
#
loop_
_entity_poly.entity_id
_entity_poly.type
_entity_poly.pdbx_seq_one_letter_code
_entity_poly.pdbx_strand_id
1 'polypeptide(L)'
;MEKGKWKKEERRAARSVLVALWLSLFPFSLFLFPTACLSATDEPNYLELAAVLASDGNYDKATLEYAKVDAADPELDAIKYHTLGGMIALNLQQPEAAVTAFDKAIAAGQTEPTIFLYLAQAQFGLERHADVLKTLDRGGAAFDTLPSVFLMRAQAHWLLKDRARAFATLADGARRFPANTQFLRREVFFLMELGLYQEAAARGQRYLAVAEGKEEDYVAIGNALKRARQFDAALVFLESARMQFPASENVVKVLAATYLDNGQPLAAGELMYRAALGNPALKPEAAELFRRAKLYARALAVNAEITDQSLKLKQRLGILIELGRFAEVRGMETALARTRLLDDEDVRYALAYAQFKEGDFEAAERNLAKLTKPDLFRKATELRQSMQDCADERWRCS
;
A
#
# COMPACT_ATOMS: atom_id res chain seq x y z
N MET A 1 -5.35 -29.05 -7.55
CA MET A 1 -4.14 -29.34 -6.75
C MET A 1 -3.34 -30.56 -7.22
N GLU A 2 -3.30 -30.90 -8.52
CA GLU A 2 -2.61 -32.12 -9.01
C GLU A 2 -1.51 -31.88 -10.06
N LYS A 3 -1.35 -30.70 -10.60
CA LYS A 3 -0.30 -30.40 -11.62
C LYS A 3 1.09 -30.05 -11.07
N GLY A 4 1.25 -29.95 -9.76
CA GLY A 4 2.54 -29.63 -9.10
C GLY A 4 3.37 -30.84 -8.64
N LYS A 5 2.80 -32.02 -8.55
CA LYS A 5 3.49 -33.25 -8.07
C LYS A 5 4.27 -33.95 -9.15
N TRP A 6 3.85 -33.92 -10.39
CA TRP A 6 4.48 -34.65 -11.51
C TRP A 6 5.85 -34.10 -11.93
N LYS A 7 6.10 -32.82 -11.80
CA LYS A 7 7.41 -32.23 -12.16
C LYS A 7 8.53 -32.43 -11.12
N LYS A 8 8.23 -32.94 -9.93
CA LYS A 8 9.25 -33.25 -8.91
C LYS A 8 9.75 -34.70 -8.96
N GLU A 9 8.98 -35.60 -9.52
CA GLU A 9 9.39 -37.01 -9.65
C GLU A 9 10.26 -37.30 -10.88
N GLU A 10 10.06 -36.59 -11.99
CA GLU A 10 10.92 -36.75 -13.17
C GLU A 10 12.37 -36.27 -12.97
N ARG A 11 12.61 -35.34 -12.05
CA ARG A 11 13.98 -34.87 -11.75
C ARG A 11 14.74 -35.73 -10.75
N ARG A 12 14.10 -36.73 -10.13
CA ARG A 12 14.74 -37.71 -9.24
C ARG A 12 15.14 -38.97 -9.97
N ALA A 13 14.48 -39.35 -11.05
CA ALA A 13 14.79 -40.55 -11.84
C ALA A 13 15.99 -40.39 -12.80
N ALA A 14 16.39 -39.14 -13.13
CA ALA A 14 17.50 -38.89 -14.07
C ALA A 14 18.89 -38.81 -13.39
N ARG A 15 18.99 -39.01 -12.08
CA ARG A 15 20.27 -38.96 -11.33
C ARG A 15 20.80 -40.30 -10.82
N SER A 16 20.13 -41.42 -11.12
CA SER A 16 20.48 -42.72 -10.52
C SER A 16 21.08 -43.75 -11.49
N VAL A 17 21.43 -43.38 -12.73
CA VAL A 17 21.87 -44.37 -13.74
C VAL A 17 23.29 -44.13 -14.29
N LEU A 18 24.11 -43.26 -13.70
CA LEU A 18 25.46 -43.01 -14.20
C LEU A 18 26.53 -43.05 -13.09
N VAL A 19 26.48 -44.06 -12.21
CA VAL A 19 27.63 -44.42 -11.31
C VAL A 19 27.61 -45.94 -11.15
N ALA A 20 27.93 -46.67 -12.17
CA ALA A 20 28.38 -48.07 -12.06
C ALA A 20 29.00 -48.45 -13.40
N LEU A 21 30.27 -48.30 -13.53
CA LEU A 21 31.24 -49.04 -14.39
C LEU A 21 32.47 -48.17 -14.57
N TRP A 22 33.47 -48.43 -13.71
CA TRP A 22 34.89 -48.35 -13.98
C TRP A 22 35.66 -48.62 -12.71
N LEU A 23 35.68 -49.90 -12.31
CA LEU A 23 36.62 -50.45 -11.34
C LEU A 23 37.27 -51.63 -12.02
N SER A 24 38.43 -51.39 -12.65
CA SER A 24 39.45 -52.43 -12.76
C SER A 24 40.72 -51.86 -13.38
N LEU A 25 41.82 -52.16 -12.70
CA LEU A 25 43.19 -52.20 -13.20
C LEU A 25 43.97 -50.86 -13.28
N PHE A 26 44.60 -50.50 -12.15
CA PHE A 26 45.97 -49.97 -12.22
C PHE A 26 46.80 -50.45 -11.00
N PRO A 27 48.07 -50.85 -11.21
CA PRO A 27 48.87 -51.45 -10.15
C PRO A 27 49.42 -50.40 -9.19
N PHE A 28 49.50 -50.85 -7.98
CA PHE A 28 50.08 -50.17 -6.81
C PHE A 28 51.59 -49.95 -7.02
N SER A 29 52.01 -48.73 -7.33
CA SER A 29 53.42 -48.31 -7.18
C SER A 29 53.52 -47.34 -6.03
N LEU A 30 54.12 -47.84 -4.98
CA LEU A 30 54.48 -47.09 -3.77
C LEU A 30 55.56 -46.03 -4.13
N PHE A 31 55.14 -44.79 -4.34
CA PHE A 31 56.04 -43.65 -4.32
C PHE A 31 55.91 -42.95 -2.95
N LEU A 32 56.91 -43.14 -2.14
CA LEU A 32 57.18 -42.35 -0.93
C LEU A 32 57.53 -40.93 -1.38
N PHE A 33 56.53 -40.04 -1.41
CA PHE A 33 56.78 -38.61 -1.44
C PHE A 33 56.99 -38.12 -0.01
N PRO A 34 58.01 -37.30 0.27
CA PRO A 34 58.16 -36.67 1.55
C PRO A 34 56.97 -35.73 1.73
N THR A 35 56.20 -35.97 2.79
CA THR A 35 55.19 -35.04 3.26
C THR A 35 55.88 -33.76 3.74
N ALA A 36 56.15 -32.84 2.82
CA ALA A 36 56.29 -31.44 3.20
C ALA A 36 54.90 -31.00 3.70
N CYS A 37 54.78 -30.93 5.03
CA CYS A 37 53.69 -30.18 5.64
C CYS A 37 53.79 -28.73 5.14
N LEU A 38 53.05 -28.42 4.08
CA LEU A 38 52.60 -27.09 3.82
C LEU A 38 51.47 -26.81 4.84
N SER A 39 51.88 -26.36 6.02
CA SER A 39 50.97 -25.61 6.88
C SER A 39 50.80 -24.21 6.28
N ALA A 40 50.09 -24.14 5.18
CA ALA A 40 49.43 -22.92 4.84
C ALA A 40 48.14 -22.92 5.68
N THR A 41 48.18 -22.27 6.80
CA THR A 41 46.98 -21.77 7.47
C THR A 41 46.48 -20.66 6.57
N ASP A 42 45.84 -21.01 5.44
CA ASP A 42 44.99 -20.08 4.72
C ASP A 42 43.78 -19.88 5.63
N GLU A 43 43.91 -18.96 6.56
CA GLU A 43 42.68 -18.43 7.22
C GLU A 43 41.78 -17.90 6.11
N PRO A 44 40.52 -18.32 6.08
CA PRO A 44 39.61 -17.87 5.02
C PRO A 44 39.54 -16.35 5.05
N ASN A 45 39.74 -15.69 3.90
CA ASN A 45 39.54 -14.25 3.80
C ASN A 45 38.05 -13.94 3.98
N TYR A 46 37.67 -13.69 5.23
CA TYR A 46 36.28 -13.43 5.60
C TYR A 46 35.71 -12.19 4.93
N LEU A 47 36.53 -11.18 4.63
CA LEU A 47 36.12 -9.98 3.91
C LEU A 47 35.72 -10.30 2.47
N GLU A 48 36.53 -11.12 1.77
CA GLU A 48 36.22 -11.56 0.41
C GLU A 48 35.00 -12.46 0.40
N LEU A 49 34.86 -13.37 1.34
CA LEU A 49 33.72 -14.26 1.45
C LEU A 49 32.41 -13.46 1.69
N ALA A 50 32.45 -12.48 2.59
CA ALA A 50 31.37 -11.57 2.84
C ALA A 50 30.99 -10.76 1.59
N ALA A 51 31.98 -10.30 0.81
CA ALA A 51 31.75 -9.56 -0.43
C ALA A 51 31.08 -10.44 -1.48
N VAL A 52 31.50 -11.68 -1.66
CA VAL A 52 30.87 -12.65 -2.57
C VAL A 52 29.40 -12.92 -2.15
N LEU A 53 29.16 -13.19 -0.87
CA LEU A 53 27.81 -13.42 -0.35
C LEU A 53 26.90 -12.20 -0.52
N ALA A 54 27.41 -10.99 -0.32
CA ALA A 54 26.68 -9.76 -0.55
C ALA A 54 26.37 -9.55 -2.04
N SER A 55 27.30 -9.88 -2.94
CA SER A 55 27.07 -9.81 -4.39
C SER A 55 25.99 -10.78 -4.87
N ASP A 56 25.86 -11.92 -4.20
CA ASP A 56 24.81 -12.93 -4.45
C ASP A 56 23.46 -12.57 -3.76
N GLY A 57 23.38 -11.42 -3.09
CA GLY A 57 22.18 -10.98 -2.37
C GLY A 57 21.93 -11.70 -1.02
N ASN A 58 22.89 -12.50 -0.54
CA ASN A 58 22.80 -13.23 0.73
C ASN A 58 23.31 -12.38 1.91
N TYR A 59 22.67 -11.23 2.14
CA TYR A 59 23.15 -10.23 3.12
C TYR A 59 23.18 -10.74 4.56
N ASP A 60 22.24 -11.62 4.96
CA ASP A 60 22.25 -12.24 6.29
C ASP A 60 23.51 -13.07 6.52
N LYS A 61 23.92 -13.89 5.53
CA LYS A 61 25.16 -14.67 5.60
C LYS A 61 26.39 -13.79 5.49
N ALA A 62 26.34 -12.78 4.60
CA ALA A 62 27.41 -11.80 4.47
C ALA A 62 27.71 -11.11 5.81
N THR A 63 26.68 -10.77 6.60
CA THR A 63 26.85 -10.20 7.95
C THR A 63 27.60 -11.13 8.88
N LEU A 64 27.33 -12.44 8.84
CA LEU A 64 28.01 -13.41 9.70
C LEU A 64 29.51 -13.53 9.37
N GLU A 65 29.86 -13.53 8.09
CA GLU A 65 31.26 -13.57 7.65
C GLU A 65 31.95 -12.22 7.87
N TYR A 66 31.25 -11.10 7.63
CA TYR A 66 31.78 -9.77 7.89
C TYR A 66 32.11 -9.54 9.38
N ALA A 67 31.31 -10.09 10.29
CA ALA A 67 31.57 -9.99 11.73
C ALA A 67 32.82 -10.75 12.21
N LYS A 68 33.39 -11.67 11.42
CA LYS A 68 34.59 -12.40 11.73
C LYS A 68 35.89 -11.64 11.31
N VAL A 69 35.73 -10.56 10.52
CA VAL A 69 36.88 -9.75 10.09
C VAL A 69 37.40 -8.97 11.28
N ASP A 70 38.73 -9.07 11.52
CA ASP A 70 39.37 -8.25 12.54
C ASP A 70 39.51 -6.81 12.03
N ALA A 71 38.71 -5.93 12.59
CA ALA A 71 38.70 -4.51 12.22
C ALA A 71 39.95 -3.75 12.72
N ALA A 72 40.77 -4.37 13.58
CA ALA A 72 42.03 -3.79 14.09
C ALA A 72 43.26 -4.24 13.30
N ASP A 73 43.10 -5.15 12.34
CA ASP A 73 44.17 -5.62 11.49
C ASP A 73 44.78 -4.44 10.69
N PRO A 74 46.10 -4.13 10.86
CA PRO A 74 46.75 -3.05 10.14
C PRO A 74 46.86 -3.28 8.63
N GLU A 75 46.71 -4.52 8.16
CA GLU A 75 46.71 -4.87 6.73
C GLU A 75 45.31 -4.87 6.13
N LEU A 76 44.25 -4.62 6.93
CA LEU A 76 42.89 -4.57 6.47
C LEU A 76 42.68 -3.44 5.48
N ASP A 77 42.12 -3.75 4.31
CA ASP A 77 41.61 -2.72 3.39
C ASP A 77 40.38 -2.03 4.01
N ALA A 78 40.63 -0.94 4.73
CA ALA A 78 39.59 -0.17 5.43
C ALA A 78 38.54 0.39 4.49
N ILE A 79 38.90 0.75 3.24
CA ILE A 79 37.95 1.24 2.24
C ILE A 79 36.99 0.15 1.88
N LYS A 80 37.48 -1.03 1.52
CA LYS A 80 36.67 -2.19 1.15
C LYS A 80 35.80 -2.66 2.32
N TYR A 81 36.40 -2.77 3.52
CA TYR A 81 35.70 -3.18 4.73
C TYR A 81 34.52 -2.28 5.03
N HIS A 82 34.70 -0.96 5.13
CA HIS A 82 33.65 -0.04 5.44
C HIS A 82 32.61 0.11 4.31
N THR A 83 33.07 0.05 3.04
CA THR A 83 32.14 0.07 1.89
C THR A 83 31.19 -1.14 1.93
N LEU A 84 31.75 -2.35 2.13
CA LEU A 84 30.98 -3.58 2.22
C LEU A 84 30.01 -3.56 3.42
N GLY A 85 30.48 -3.13 4.59
CA GLY A 85 29.64 -2.98 5.78
C GLY A 85 28.45 -2.04 5.54
N GLY A 86 28.69 -0.92 4.85
CA GLY A 86 27.63 0.02 4.46
C GLY A 86 26.64 -0.59 3.49
N MET A 87 27.09 -1.35 2.49
CA MET A 87 26.23 -2.03 1.52
C MET A 87 25.37 -3.12 2.17
N ILE A 88 25.94 -3.92 3.07
CA ILE A 88 25.19 -4.93 3.84
C ILE A 88 24.13 -4.24 4.68
N ALA A 89 24.49 -3.23 5.48
CA ALA A 89 23.56 -2.50 6.33
C ALA A 89 22.43 -1.82 5.53
N LEU A 90 22.76 -1.23 4.37
CA LEU A 90 21.74 -0.60 3.52
C LEU A 90 20.70 -1.61 3.02
N ASN A 91 21.13 -2.79 2.56
CA ASN A 91 20.24 -3.83 2.06
C ASN A 91 19.43 -4.52 3.18
N LEU A 92 19.95 -4.56 4.40
CA LEU A 92 19.24 -5.03 5.60
C LEU A 92 18.34 -3.96 6.22
N GLN A 93 18.14 -2.81 5.53
CA GLN A 93 17.30 -1.70 5.99
C GLN A 93 17.75 -1.12 7.35
N GLN A 94 19.06 -1.01 7.53
CA GLN A 94 19.72 -0.42 8.71
C GLN A 94 20.43 0.89 8.30
N PRO A 95 19.67 1.96 7.99
CA PRO A 95 20.25 3.16 7.37
C PRO A 95 21.24 3.91 8.27
N GLU A 96 21.09 3.89 9.61
CA GLU A 96 22.06 4.51 10.53
C GLU A 96 23.43 3.83 10.47
N ALA A 97 23.43 2.49 10.47
CA ALA A 97 24.65 1.70 10.35
C ALA A 97 25.28 1.92 8.97
N ALA A 98 24.48 1.98 7.91
CA ALA A 98 24.93 2.23 6.55
C ALA A 98 25.60 3.61 6.42
N VAL A 99 24.99 4.68 6.93
CA VAL A 99 25.59 6.03 6.93
C VAL A 99 26.93 6.02 7.66
N THR A 100 26.97 5.43 8.86
CA THR A 100 28.20 5.36 9.65
C THR A 100 29.32 4.63 8.91
N ALA A 101 29.01 3.53 8.24
CA ALA A 101 29.99 2.74 7.51
C ALA A 101 30.47 3.49 6.25
N PHE A 102 29.57 4.08 5.46
CA PHE A 102 29.95 4.86 4.28
C PHE A 102 30.75 6.11 4.64
N ASP A 103 30.43 6.81 5.72
CA ASP A 103 31.23 7.94 6.19
C ASP A 103 32.66 7.51 6.56
N LYS A 104 32.83 6.34 7.21
CA LYS A 104 34.15 5.76 7.50
C LYS A 104 34.89 5.37 6.22
N ALA A 105 34.21 4.77 5.23
CA ALA A 105 34.80 4.44 3.95
C ALA A 105 35.35 5.70 3.25
N ILE A 106 34.57 6.78 3.25
CA ILE A 106 34.94 8.07 2.66
C ILE A 106 36.12 8.69 3.43
N ALA A 107 36.14 8.61 4.75
CA ALA A 107 37.23 9.08 5.59
C ALA A 107 38.51 8.27 5.35
N ALA A 108 38.41 6.99 5.03
CA ALA A 108 39.50 6.12 4.64
C ALA A 108 40.03 6.36 3.20
N GLY A 109 39.38 7.25 2.44
CA GLY A 109 39.81 7.63 1.08
C GLY A 109 38.97 7.09 -0.06
N GLN A 110 37.77 6.54 0.22
CA GLN A 110 36.84 6.14 -0.84
C GLN A 110 36.35 7.37 -1.62
N THR A 111 36.57 7.41 -2.93
CA THR A 111 36.23 8.54 -3.80
C THR A 111 35.34 8.15 -4.99
N GLU A 112 35.03 6.87 -5.14
CA GLU A 112 34.19 6.40 -6.21
C GLU A 112 32.80 7.04 -6.13
N PRO A 113 32.26 7.61 -7.23
CA PRO A 113 30.97 8.30 -7.21
C PRO A 113 29.83 7.45 -6.65
N THR A 114 29.86 6.16 -6.85
CA THR A 114 28.84 5.21 -6.38
C THR A 114 28.66 5.22 -4.86
N ILE A 115 29.74 5.51 -4.09
CA ILE A 115 29.65 5.59 -2.63
C ILE A 115 28.70 6.70 -2.17
N PHE A 116 28.74 7.86 -2.86
CA PHE A 116 27.87 8.99 -2.56
C PHE A 116 26.41 8.68 -2.89
N LEU A 117 26.14 7.83 -3.91
CA LEU A 117 24.79 7.40 -4.21
C LEU A 117 24.24 6.50 -3.09
N TYR A 118 25.02 5.53 -2.61
CA TYR A 118 24.63 4.66 -1.51
C TYR A 118 24.46 5.43 -0.19
N LEU A 119 25.37 6.35 0.11
CA LEU A 119 25.25 7.22 1.28
C LEU A 119 24.00 8.10 1.20
N ALA A 120 23.73 8.70 0.04
CA ALA A 120 22.52 9.49 -0.17
C ALA A 120 21.24 8.64 -0.01
N GLN A 121 21.25 7.39 -0.46
CA GLN A 121 20.13 6.46 -0.27
C GLN A 121 19.91 6.13 1.20
N ALA A 122 20.99 5.87 1.97
CA ALA A 122 20.89 5.65 3.40
C ALA A 122 20.38 6.89 4.15
N GLN A 123 20.92 8.09 3.82
CA GLN A 123 20.45 9.36 4.37
C GLN A 123 18.99 9.63 4.04
N PHE A 124 18.52 9.22 2.84
CA PHE A 124 17.12 9.35 2.43
C PHE A 124 16.22 8.48 3.31
N GLY A 125 16.63 7.26 3.64
CA GLY A 125 15.94 6.38 4.58
C GLY A 125 15.83 6.96 6.01
N LEU A 126 16.75 7.88 6.38
CA LEU A 126 16.72 8.61 7.66
C LEU A 126 15.99 9.96 7.58
N GLU A 127 15.33 10.26 6.47
CA GLU A 127 14.66 11.55 6.22
C GLU A 127 15.62 12.76 6.28
N ARG A 128 16.93 12.54 6.16
CA ARG A 128 17.97 13.59 6.16
C ARG A 128 18.09 14.24 4.77
N HIS A 129 16.98 14.77 4.25
CA HIS A 129 16.88 15.22 2.86
C HIS A 129 17.86 16.34 2.49
N ALA A 130 18.21 17.21 3.42
CA ALA A 130 19.22 18.24 3.17
C ALA A 130 20.64 17.66 2.98
N ASP A 131 20.95 16.60 3.72
CA ASP A 131 22.24 15.92 3.58
C ASP A 131 22.29 15.07 2.31
N VAL A 132 21.16 14.47 1.91
CA VAL A 132 21.03 13.82 0.59
C VAL A 132 21.48 14.75 -0.53
N LEU A 133 20.99 16.00 -0.56
CA LEU A 133 21.36 16.96 -1.61
C LEU A 133 22.86 17.26 -1.62
N LYS A 134 23.43 17.54 -0.43
CA LYS A 134 24.89 17.78 -0.29
C LYS A 134 25.71 16.58 -0.74
N THR A 135 25.28 15.37 -0.37
CA THR A 135 25.98 14.14 -0.73
C THR A 135 25.92 13.89 -2.24
N LEU A 136 24.75 14.09 -2.86
CA LEU A 136 24.62 13.96 -4.33
C LEU A 136 25.46 14.99 -5.09
N ASP A 137 25.71 16.19 -4.53
CA ASP A 137 26.58 17.18 -5.18
C ASP A 137 28.04 16.73 -5.22
N ARG A 138 28.48 15.86 -4.27
CA ARG A 138 29.83 15.28 -4.26
C ARG A 138 30.08 14.27 -5.38
N GLY A 139 29.04 13.68 -5.95
CA GLY A 139 29.16 12.74 -7.07
C GLY A 139 29.56 13.41 -8.39
N GLY A 140 29.47 14.75 -8.47
CA GLY A 140 29.94 15.57 -9.60
C GLY A 140 29.35 15.16 -10.95
N ALA A 141 30.14 15.27 -12.00
CA ALA A 141 29.73 14.98 -13.38
C ALA A 141 29.32 13.53 -13.63
N ALA A 142 29.81 12.56 -12.82
CA ALA A 142 29.40 11.17 -12.96
C ALA A 142 27.89 10.98 -12.74
N PHE A 143 27.27 11.84 -11.94
CA PHE A 143 25.84 11.79 -11.64
C PHE A 143 24.97 12.45 -12.72
N ASP A 144 25.56 13.20 -13.62
CA ASP A 144 24.84 13.82 -14.74
C ASP A 144 24.30 12.80 -15.76
N THR A 145 24.80 11.58 -15.72
CA THR A 145 24.37 10.47 -16.60
C THR A 145 23.32 9.55 -15.95
N LEU A 146 22.94 9.79 -14.70
CA LEU A 146 22.09 8.91 -13.91
C LEU A 146 20.68 9.52 -13.67
N PRO A 147 19.64 9.07 -14.38
CA PRO A 147 18.28 9.55 -14.17
C PRO A 147 17.79 9.43 -12.71
N SER A 148 18.21 8.37 -12.00
CA SER A 148 17.84 8.12 -10.61
C SER A 148 18.31 9.22 -9.66
N VAL A 149 19.46 9.85 -9.93
CA VAL A 149 19.96 10.97 -9.14
C VAL A 149 19.05 12.18 -9.25
N PHE A 150 18.61 12.51 -10.46
CA PHE A 150 17.65 13.62 -10.67
C PHE A 150 16.33 13.37 -9.99
N LEU A 151 15.81 12.12 -10.04
CA LEU A 151 14.58 11.75 -9.34
C LEU A 151 14.76 11.85 -7.82
N MET A 152 15.90 11.42 -7.29
CA MET A 152 16.19 11.50 -5.84
C MET A 152 16.35 12.97 -5.40
N ARG A 153 17.06 13.80 -6.14
CA ARG A 153 17.16 15.25 -5.88
C ARG A 153 15.79 15.94 -5.91
N ALA A 154 14.98 15.63 -6.92
CA ALA A 154 13.64 16.20 -7.02
C ALA A 154 12.76 15.80 -5.81
N GLN A 155 12.84 14.54 -5.39
CA GLN A 155 12.12 14.06 -4.23
C GLN A 155 12.63 14.70 -2.93
N ALA A 156 13.95 14.86 -2.78
CA ALA A 156 14.52 15.54 -1.61
C ALA A 156 14.09 17.00 -1.53
N HIS A 157 14.14 17.75 -2.64
CA HIS A 157 13.60 19.12 -2.70
C HIS A 157 12.11 19.16 -2.37
N TRP A 158 11.33 18.18 -2.88
CA TRP A 158 9.91 18.07 -2.59
C TRP A 158 9.63 17.91 -1.10
N LEU A 159 10.33 17.01 -0.42
CA LEU A 159 10.18 16.74 1.00
C LEU A 159 10.66 17.91 1.88
N LEU A 160 11.67 18.66 1.41
CA LEU A 160 12.08 19.94 2.00
C LEU A 160 11.11 21.09 1.70
N LYS A 161 9.99 20.83 1.02
CA LYS A 161 8.98 21.80 0.60
C LYS A 161 9.50 22.87 -0.38
N ASP A 162 10.66 22.67 -0.97
CA ASP A 162 11.19 23.52 -2.06
C ASP A 162 10.59 23.07 -3.40
N ARG A 163 9.35 23.48 -3.63
CA ARG A 163 8.57 23.07 -4.80
C ARG A 163 9.21 23.54 -6.10
N ALA A 164 9.76 24.73 -6.11
CA ALA A 164 10.36 25.33 -7.30
C ALA A 164 11.56 24.50 -7.78
N ARG A 165 12.47 24.15 -6.87
CA ARG A 165 13.62 23.31 -7.21
C ARG A 165 13.22 21.88 -7.54
N ALA A 166 12.20 21.31 -6.88
CA ALA A 166 11.70 20.00 -7.21
C ALA A 166 11.24 19.90 -8.69
N PHE A 167 10.39 20.82 -9.14
CA PHE A 167 9.93 20.86 -10.54
C PHE A 167 11.06 21.20 -11.51
N ALA A 168 11.94 22.14 -11.18
CA ALA A 168 13.09 22.47 -12.02
C ALA A 168 14.00 21.24 -12.24
N THR A 169 14.23 20.46 -11.19
CA THR A 169 15.05 19.23 -11.27
C THR A 169 14.37 18.16 -12.13
N LEU A 170 13.04 17.98 -12.02
CA LEU A 170 12.30 17.05 -12.89
C LEU A 170 12.37 17.50 -14.36
N ALA A 171 12.21 18.79 -14.62
CA ALA A 171 12.26 19.34 -15.98
C ALA A 171 13.66 19.21 -16.60
N ASP A 172 14.73 19.40 -15.80
CA ASP A 172 16.10 19.19 -16.25
C ASP A 172 16.36 17.70 -16.55
N GLY A 173 15.95 16.80 -15.66
CA GLY A 173 16.05 15.37 -15.87
C GLY A 173 15.28 14.90 -17.12
N ALA A 174 14.06 15.39 -17.34
CA ALA A 174 13.26 15.04 -18.52
C ALA A 174 13.89 15.52 -19.83
N ARG A 175 14.58 16.68 -19.83
CA ARG A 175 15.33 17.17 -20.99
C ARG A 175 16.56 16.34 -21.31
N ARG A 176 17.30 15.90 -20.27
CA ARG A 176 18.50 15.09 -20.42
C ARG A 176 18.19 13.64 -20.79
N PHE A 177 17.08 13.12 -20.29
CA PHE A 177 16.66 11.72 -20.45
C PHE A 177 15.25 11.62 -21.01
N PRO A 178 15.01 12.01 -22.27
CA PRO A 178 13.66 12.10 -22.85
C PRO A 178 12.95 10.73 -22.94
N ALA A 179 13.71 9.63 -22.99
CA ALA A 179 13.13 8.29 -22.98
C ALA A 179 12.72 7.80 -21.57
N ASN A 180 13.14 8.50 -20.52
CA ASN A 180 12.81 8.10 -19.14
C ASN A 180 11.50 8.76 -18.70
N THR A 181 10.43 8.02 -18.78
CA THR A 181 9.06 8.47 -18.45
C THR A 181 8.81 8.68 -16.95
N GLN A 182 9.74 8.26 -16.07
CA GLN A 182 9.59 8.41 -14.62
C GLN A 182 9.55 9.89 -14.17
N PHE A 183 10.14 10.80 -14.92
CA PHE A 183 10.05 12.24 -14.64
C PHE A 183 8.62 12.74 -14.80
N LEU A 184 7.94 12.39 -15.91
CA LEU A 184 6.53 12.71 -16.10
C LEU A 184 5.65 12.08 -15.03
N ARG A 185 5.89 10.82 -14.73
CA ARG A 185 5.18 10.10 -13.67
C ARG A 185 5.31 10.82 -12.33
N ARG A 186 6.51 11.20 -11.94
CA ARG A 186 6.76 11.90 -10.67
C ARG A 186 6.09 13.28 -10.65
N GLU A 187 6.10 13.98 -11.75
CA GLU A 187 5.42 15.28 -11.88
C GLU A 187 3.92 15.16 -11.64
N VAL A 188 3.26 14.12 -12.15
CA VAL A 188 1.83 13.84 -11.89
C VAL A 188 1.56 13.73 -10.39
N PHE A 189 2.38 12.96 -9.66
CA PHE A 189 2.19 12.80 -8.21
C PHE A 189 2.41 14.12 -7.45
N PHE A 190 3.41 14.91 -7.82
CA PHE A 190 3.63 16.21 -7.19
C PHE A 190 2.47 17.18 -7.43
N LEU A 191 1.92 17.21 -8.63
CA LEU A 191 0.74 18.02 -8.95
C LEU A 191 -0.49 17.55 -8.17
N MET A 192 -0.67 16.24 -8.01
CA MET A 192 -1.74 15.65 -7.20
C MET A 192 -1.67 16.09 -5.74
N GLU A 193 -0.47 16.05 -5.14
CA GLU A 193 -0.26 16.46 -3.74
C GLU A 193 -0.50 17.97 -3.53
N LEU A 194 -0.27 18.78 -4.56
CA LEU A 194 -0.57 20.21 -4.55
C LEU A 194 -2.06 20.52 -4.75
N GLY A 195 -2.87 19.53 -5.09
CA GLY A 195 -4.28 19.73 -5.46
C GLY A 195 -4.48 20.34 -6.86
N LEU A 196 -3.45 20.40 -7.68
CA LEU A 196 -3.49 20.86 -9.07
C LEU A 196 -3.96 19.74 -10.01
N TYR A 197 -5.23 19.35 -9.81
CA TYR A 197 -5.78 18.11 -10.39
C TYR A 197 -5.95 18.19 -11.91
N GLN A 198 -6.23 19.36 -12.47
CA GLN A 198 -6.36 19.53 -13.92
C GLN A 198 -5.01 19.33 -14.62
N GLU A 199 -3.98 19.95 -14.08
CA GLU A 199 -2.60 19.82 -14.56
C GLU A 199 -2.09 18.39 -14.37
N ALA A 200 -2.38 17.77 -13.23
CA ALA A 200 -2.04 16.37 -12.96
C ALA A 200 -2.68 15.42 -13.98
N ALA A 201 -3.96 15.61 -14.29
CA ALA A 201 -4.67 14.81 -15.28
C ALA A 201 -4.07 14.98 -16.69
N ALA A 202 -3.85 16.23 -17.12
CA ALA A 202 -3.26 16.52 -18.42
C ALA A 202 -1.84 15.94 -18.55
N ARG A 203 -1.04 16.03 -17.48
CA ARG A 203 0.30 15.47 -17.45
C ARG A 203 0.28 13.93 -17.42
N GLY A 204 -0.67 13.34 -16.68
CA GLY A 204 -0.87 11.92 -16.60
C GLY A 204 -1.27 11.29 -17.94
N GLN A 205 -2.16 11.93 -18.69
CA GLN A 205 -2.51 11.49 -20.04
C GLN A 205 -1.31 11.49 -20.99
N ARG A 206 -0.45 12.53 -20.90
CA ARG A 206 0.80 12.58 -21.67
C ARG A 206 1.75 11.46 -21.28
N TYR A 207 1.86 11.16 -19.98
CA TYR A 207 2.66 10.04 -19.49
C TYR A 207 2.18 8.71 -20.09
N LEU A 208 0.90 8.41 -20.03
CA LEU A 208 0.33 7.17 -20.56
C LEU A 208 0.35 7.07 -22.09
N ALA A 209 0.49 8.20 -22.81
CA ALA A 209 0.67 8.19 -24.27
C ALA A 209 2.05 7.68 -24.70
N VAL A 210 3.04 7.68 -23.79
CA VAL A 210 4.44 7.35 -24.09
C VAL A 210 5.01 6.23 -23.20
N ALA A 211 4.22 5.72 -22.25
CA ALA A 211 4.63 4.69 -21.31
C ALA A 211 3.50 3.72 -21.02
N GLU A 212 3.83 2.45 -20.80
CA GLU A 212 2.91 1.50 -20.19
C GLU A 212 2.75 1.86 -18.70
N GLY A 213 1.55 2.38 -18.35
CA GLY A 213 1.21 2.70 -16.97
C GLY A 213 0.90 1.45 -16.18
N LYS A 214 1.23 1.51 -14.89
CA LYS A 214 0.80 0.50 -13.92
C LYS A 214 -0.61 0.85 -13.40
N GLU A 215 -1.24 -0.09 -12.71
CA GLU A 215 -2.55 0.12 -12.07
C GLU A 215 -2.60 1.42 -11.25
N GLU A 216 -1.56 1.67 -10.45
CA GLU A 216 -1.51 2.87 -9.59
C GLU A 216 -1.52 4.18 -10.39
N ASP A 217 -0.95 4.18 -11.58
CA ASP A 217 -0.92 5.35 -12.45
C ASP A 217 -2.31 5.67 -12.99
N TYR A 218 -3.05 4.64 -13.41
CA TYR A 218 -4.45 4.81 -13.84
C TYR A 218 -5.36 5.26 -12.70
N VAL A 219 -5.18 4.69 -11.50
CA VAL A 219 -5.89 5.11 -10.30
C VAL A 219 -5.59 6.57 -9.95
N ALA A 220 -4.32 6.98 -10.00
CA ALA A 220 -3.90 8.35 -9.70
C ALA A 220 -4.49 9.35 -10.69
N ILE A 221 -4.40 9.08 -12.00
CA ILE A 221 -4.92 9.95 -13.06
C ILE A 221 -6.45 10.01 -13.01
N GLY A 222 -7.11 8.87 -12.82
CA GLY A 222 -8.56 8.81 -12.65
C GLY A 222 -9.05 9.63 -11.45
N ASN A 223 -8.35 9.54 -10.33
CA ASN A 223 -8.61 10.39 -9.16
C ASN A 223 -8.36 11.88 -9.44
N ALA A 224 -7.32 12.22 -10.21
CA ALA A 224 -7.07 13.61 -10.62
C ALA A 224 -8.24 14.17 -11.42
N LEU A 225 -8.70 13.45 -12.45
CA LEU A 225 -9.85 13.81 -13.26
C LEU A 225 -11.12 13.99 -12.42
N LYS A 226 -11.40 13.03 -11.52
CA LYS A 226 -12.54 13.09 -10.61
C LYS A 226 -12.48 14.31 -9.70
N ARG A 227 -11.33 14.58 -9.06
CA ARG A 227 -11.13 15.75 -8.19
C ARG A 227 -11.18 17.07 -8.94
N ALA A 228 -10.74 17.09 -10.20
CA ALA A 228 -10.91 18.22 -11.12
C ALA A 228 -12.38 18.39 -11.58
N ARG A 229 -13.31 17.54 -11.13
CA ARG A 229 -14.71 17.48 -11.52
C ARG A 229 -14.93 17.24 -13.03
N GLN A 230 -13.96 16.67 -13.70
CA GLN A 230 -14.03 16.23 -15.11
C GLN A 230 -14.62 14.80 -15.15
N PHE A 231 -15.86 14.66 -14.67
CA PHE A 231 -16.46 13.34 -14.42
C PHE A 231 -16.58 12.49 -15.69
N ASP A 232 -17.04 13.08 -16.81
CA ASP A 232 -17.18 12.35 -18.06
C ASP A 232 -15.85 11.81 -18.57
N ALA A 233 -14.79 12.66 -18.54
CA ALA A 233 -13.44 12.24 -18.90
C ALA A 233 -12.91 11.17 -17.92
N ALA A 234 -13.19 11.31 -16.62
CA ALA A 234 -12.80 10.33 -15.61
C ALA A 234 -13.49 8.97 -15.83
N LEU A 235 -14.78 8.98 -16.17
CA LEU A 235 -15.55 7.75 -16.45
C LEU A 235 -14.98 7.02 -17.66
N VAL A 236 -14.80 7.70 -18.80
CA VAL A 236 -14.23 7.11 -20.02
C VAL A 236 -12.85 6.53 -19.73
N PHE A 237 -12.02 7.28 -19.03
CA PHE A 237 -10.67 6.87 -18.67
C PHE A 237 -10.64 5.65 -17.73
N LEU A 238 -11.45 5.67 -16.67
CA LEU A 238 -11.48 4.58 -15.68
C LEU A 238 -12.19 3.32 -16.20
N GLU A 239 -13.16 3.44 -17.10
CA GLU A 239 -13.72 2.26 -17.80
C GLU A 239 -12.67 1.59 -18.68
N SER A 240 -11.83 2.36 -19.38
CA SER A 240 -10.68 1.82 -20.12
C SER A 240 -9.68 1.14 -19.17
N ALA A 241 -9.37 1.77 -18.03
CA ALA A 241 -8.51 1.19 -17.00
C ALA A 241 -9.06 -0.13 -16.46
N ARG A 242 -10.39 -0.23 -16.25
CA ARG A 242 -11.05 -1.45 -15.80
C ARG A 242 -10.94 -2.60 -16.81
N MET A 243 -10.95 -2.29 -18.09
CA MET A 243 -10.73 -3.30 -19.13
C MET A 243 -9.29 -3.81 -19.13
N GLN A 244 -8.32 -2.95 -18.85
CA GLN A 244 -6.90 -3.30 -18.78
C GLN A 244 -6.55 -4.02 -17.46
N PHE A 245 -7.20 -3.67 -16.35
CA PHE A 245 -6.99 -4.24 -15.02
C PHE A 245 -8.30 -4.81 -14.45
N PRO A 246 -8.86 -5.87 -15.03
CA PRO A 246 -10.19 -6.37 -14.67
C PRO A 246 -10.31 -6.91 -13.24
N ALA A 247 -9.18 -7.29 -12.63
CA ALA A 247 -9.12 -7.77 -11.25
C ALA A 247 -8.80 -6.67 -10.22
N SER A 248 -8.60 -5.41 -10.67
CA SER A 248 -8.22 -4.33 -9.78
C SER A 248 -9.41 -3.78 -8.98
N GLU A 249 -9.41 -4.03 -7.68
CA GLU A 249 -10.38 -3.42 -6.77
C GLU A 249 -10.22 -1.90 -6.68
N ASN A 250 -8.99 -1.39 -6.79
CA ASN A 250 -8.72 0.03 -6.69
C ASN A 250 -9.34 0.79 -7.86
N VAL A 251 -9.21 0.27 -9.08
CA VAL A 251 -9.85 0.84 -10.27
C VAL A 251 -11.37 0.82 -10.11
N VAL A 252 -11.94 -0.32 -9.66
CA VAL A 252 -13.38 -0.45 -9.42
C VAL A 252 -13.87 0.57 -8.38
N LYS A 253 -13.16 0.72 -7.26
CA LYS A 253 -13.54 1.67 -6.19
C LYS A 253 -13.50 3.12 -6.67
N VAL A 254 -12.47 3.52 -7.40
CA VAL A 254 -12.36 4.88 -7.94
C VAL A 254 -13.43 5.13 -9.00
N LEU A 255 -13.70 4.16 -9.87
CA LEU A 255 -14.74 4.27 -10.90
C LEU A 255 -16.14 4.34 -10.27
N ALA A 256 -16.45 3.51 -9.27
CA ALA A 256 -17.72 3.56 -8.54
C ALA A 256 -17.91 4.89 -7.81
N ALA A 257 -16.84 5.40 -7.16
CA ALA A 257 -16.87 6.72 -6.54
C ALA A 257 -17.08 7.84 -7.58
N THR A 258 -16.53 7.70 -8.79
CA THR A 258 -16.71 8.67 -9.88
C THR A 258 -18.14 8.67 -10.39
N TYR A 259 -18.75 7.48 -10.58
CA TYR A 259 -20.18 7.36 -10.90
C TYR A 259 -21.07 8.01 -9.84
N LEU A 260 -20.75 7.78 -8.55
CA LEU A 260 -21.49 8.37 -7.43
C LEU A 260 -21.39 9.89 -7.43
N ASP A 261 -20.18 10.44 -7.56
CA ASP A 261 -19.93 11.89 -7.58
C ASP A 261 -20.56 12.56 -8.82
N ASN A 262 -20.73 11.80 -9.92
CA ASN A 262 -21.44 12.24 -11.13
C ASN A 262 -22.96 12.03 -11.05
N GLY A 263 -23.51 11.73 -9.86
CA GLY A 263 -24.94 11.57 -9.65
C GLY A 263 -25.54 10.27 -10.22
N GLN A 264 -24.73 9.24 -10.43
CA GLN A 264 -25.12 7.94 -10.98
C GLN A 264 -24.96 6.81 -9.95
N PRO A 265 -25.65 6.86 -8.79
CA PRO A 265 -25.45 5.89 -7.70
C PRO A 265 -25.88 4.46 -8.09
N LEU A 266 -26.80 4.31 -9.05
CA LEU A 266 -27.17 2.99 -9.57
C LEU A 266 -26.00 2.33 -10.31
N ALA A 267 -25.34 3.05 -11.22
CA ALA A 267 -24.20 2.52 -11.95
C ALA A 267 -23.04 2.16 -11.00
N ALA A 268 -22.79 3.01 -10.01
CA ALA A 268 -21.83 2.74 -8.95
C ALA A 268 -22.15 1.46 -8.16
N GLY A 269 -23.43 1.28 -7.78
CA GLY A 269 -23.89 0.10 -7.05
C GLY A 269 -23.76 -1.19 -7.86
N GLU A 270 -24.14 -1.16 -9.14
CA GLU A 270 -24.02 -2.31 -10.05
C GLU A 270 -22.56 -2.71 -10.25
N LEU A 271 -21.69 -1.74 -10.47
CA LEU A 271 -20.26 -1.98 -10.64
C LEU A 271 -19.67 -2.63 -9.37
N MET A 272 -19.98 -2.05 -8.20
CA MET A 272 -19.49 -2.55 -6.93
C MET A 272 -20.04 -3.94 -6.59
N TYR A 273 -21.33 -4.19 -6.88
CA TYR A 273 -21.94 -5.50 -6.66
C TYR A 273 -21.32 -6.59 -7.54
N ARG A 274 -21.03 -6.29 -8.81
CA ARG A 274 -20.30 -7.23 -9.69
C ARG A 274 -18.93 -7.57 -9.15
N ALA A 275 -18.18 -6.59 -8.66
CA ALA A 275 -16.90 -6.82 -8.01
C ALA A 275 -17.06 -7.67 -6.72
N ALA A 276 -18.14 -7.45 -5.98
CA ALA A 276 -18.46 -8.19 -4.76
C ALA A 276 -18.77 -9.67 -4.99
N LEU A 277 -19.05 -10.10 -6.21
CA LEU A 277 -19.19 -11.52 -6.56
C LEU A 277 -17.83 -12.24 -6.47
N GLY A 278 -16.74 -11.57 -6.80
CA GLY A 278 -15.37 -12.07 -6.65
C GLY A 278 -14.77 -11.82 -5.27
N ASN A 279 -15.14 -10.69 -4.63
CA ASN A 279 -14.69 -10.32 -3.29
C ASN A 279 -15.88 -9.94 -2.41
N PRO A 280 -16.43 -10.88 -1.60
CA PRO A 280 -17.57 -10.62 -0.73
C PRO A 280 -17.41 -9.47 0.28
N ALA A 281 -16.17 -9.05 0.58
CA ALA A 281 -15.91 -7.91 1.46
C ALA A 281 -16.43 -6.57 0.89
N LEU A 282 -16.72 -6.49 -0.41
CA LEU A 282 -17.29 -5.31 -1.08
C LEU A 282 -18.83 -5.23 -1.01
N LYS A 283 -19.50 -6.27 -0.51
CA LYS A 283 -20.96 -6.28 -0.39
C LYS A 283 -21.55 -5.13 0.44
N PRO A 284 -20.96 -4.74 1.58
CA PRO A 284 -21.45 -3.61 2.35
C PRO A 284 -21.45 -2.30 1.56
N GLU A 285 -20.39 -2.05 0.79
CA GLU A 285 -20.28 -0.86 -0.06
C GLU A 285 -21.32 -0.88 -1.18
N ALA A 286 -21.52 -2.04 -1.82
CA ALA A 286 -22.54 -2.20 -2.85
C ALA A 286 -23.96 -1.95 -2.31
N ALA A 287 -24.29 -2.50 -1.14
CA ALA A 287 -25.58 -2.29 -0.48
C ALA A 287 -25.81 -0.81 -0.12
N GLU A 288 -24.77 -0.12 0.35
CA GLU A 288 -24.82 1.32 0.64
C GLU A 288 -25.05 2.16 -0.63
N LEU A 289 -24.40 1.81 -1.75
CA LEU A 289 -24.60 2.49 -3.02
C LEU A 289 -26.03 2.30 -3.56
N PHE A 290 -26.61 1.11 -3.42
CA PHE A 290 -28.02 0.89 -3.75
C PHE A 290 -28.95 1.66 -2.81
N ARG A 291 -28.63 1.79 -1.52
CA ARG A 291 -29.40 2.64 -0.59
C ARG A 291 -29.37 4.10 -1.04
N ARG A 292 -28.19 4.64 -1.41
CA ARG A 292 -28.08 6.01 -1.95
C ARG A 292 -28.81 6.20 -3.27
N ALA A 293 -28.92 5.14 -4.07
CA ALA A 293 -29.74 5.11 -5.27
C ALA A 293 -31.25 5.01 -4.96
N LYS A 294 -31.63 4.95 -3.66
CA LYS A 294 -33.01 4.70 -3.20
C LYS A 294 -33.58 3.35 -3.67
N LEU A 295 -32.75 2.41 -4.06
CA LEU A 295 -33.14 1.06 -4.42
C LEU A 295 -33.08 0.14 -3.19
N TYR A 296 -33.93 0.45 -2.20
CA TYR A 296 -33.84 -0.16 -0.87
C TYR A 296 -34.07 -1.67 -0.87
N ALA A 297 -34.97 -2.19 -1.71
CA ALA A 297 -35.17 -3.64 -1.83
C ALA A 297 -33.90 -4.35 -2.26
N ARG A 298 -33.17 -3.76 -3.21
CA ARG A 298 -31.90 -4.30 -3.68
C ARG A 298 -30.79 -4.13 -2.64
N ALA A 299 -30.77 -2.99 -1.96
CA ALA A 299 -29.86 -2.77 -0.82
C ALA A 299 -30.05 -3.83 0.28
N LEU A 300 -31.31 -4.17 0.62
CA LEU A 300 -31.62 -5.23 1.59
C LEU A 300 -31.21 -6.62 1.10
N ALA A 301 -31.40 -6.92 -0.20
CA ALA A 301 -31.00 -8.19 -0.77
C ALA A 301 -29.46 -8.39 -0.66
N VAL A 302 -28.68 -7.37 -1.07
CA VAL A 302 -27.21 -7.43 -0.96
C VAL A 302 -26.76 -7.41 0.50
N ASN A 303 -27.41 -6.62 1.37
CA ASN A 303 -27.18 -6.63 2.81
C ASN A 303 -27.36 -8.03 3.42
N ALA A 304 -28.37 -8.80 2.96
CA ALA A 304 -28.59 -10.15 3.45
C ALA A 304 -27.38 -11.09 3.26
N GLU A 305 -26.57 -10.83 2.25
CA GLU A 305 -25.37 -11.62 1.90
C GLU A 305 -24.12 -11.22 2.70
N ILE A 306 -24.16 -10.16 3.52
CA ILE A 306 -23.05 -9.72 4.35
C ILE A 306 -22.84 -10.73 5.48
N THR A 307 -21.59 -11.15 5.69
CA THR A 307 -21.20 -12.14 6.70
C THR A 307 -20.97 -11.52 8.08
N ASP A 308 -20.43 -10.29 8.14
CA ASP A 308 -20.26 -9.56 9.40
C ASP A 308 -21.63 -9.14 9.94
N GLN A 309 -22.02 -9.76 11.07
CA GLN A 309 -23.34 -9.54 11.65
C GLN A 309 -23.53 -8.13 12.20
N SER A 310 -22.52 -7.53 12.77
CA SER A 310 -22.59 -6.18 13.32
C SER A 310 -22.79 -5.15 12.21
N LEU A 311 -21.97 -5.25 11.17
CA LEU A 311 -22.08 -4.39 9.99
C LEU A 311 -23.41 -4.58 9.26
N LYS A 312 -23.83 -5.82 9.07
CA LYS A 312 -25.12 -6.20 8.48
C LYS A 312 -26.29 -5.59 9.21
N LEU A 313 -26.35 -5.74 10.53
CA LEU A 313 -27.43 -5.21 11.34
C LEU A 313 -27.47 -3.69 11.36
N LYS A 314 -26.31 -3.04 11.51
CA LYS A 314 -26.20 -1.57 11.50
C LYS A 314 -26.68 -1.00 10.17
N GLN A 315 -26.27 -1.57 9.05
CA GLN A 315 -26.68 -1.10 7.72
C GLN A 315 -28.15 -1.40 7.45
N ARG A 316 -28.65 -2.59 7.84
CA ARG A 316 -30.04 -2.99 7.70
C ARG A 316 -30.98 -2.04 8.47
N LEU A 317 -30.60 -1.67 9.69
CA LEU A 317 -31.32 -0.69 10.50
C LEU A 317 -31.54 0.62 9.72
N GLY A 318 -30.46 1.19 9.14
CA GLY A 318 -30.55 2.42 8.36
C GLY A 318 -31.46 2.29 7.14
N ILE A 319 -31.35 1.19 6.38
CA ILE A 319 -32.19 0.95 5.19
C ILE A 319 -33.66 0.83 5.58
N LEU A 320 -34.00 0.10 6.66
CA LEU A 320 -35.37 -0.08 7.12
C LEU A 320 -36.01 1.20 7.63
N ILE A 321 -35.24 2.07 8.30
CA ILE A 321 -35.68 3.40 8.72
C ILE A 321 -36.06 4.26 7.51
N GLU A 322 -35.19 4.30 6.48
CA GLU A 322 -35.51 5.07 5.26
C GLU A 322 -36.71 4.53 4.48
N LEU A 323 -36.98 3.22 4.61
CA LEU A 323 -38.18 2.59 4.07
C LEU A 323 -39.44 2.85 4.92
N GLY A 324 -39.29 3.42 6.14
CA GLY A 324 -40.41 3.55 7.08
C GLY A 324 -40.89 2.21 7.67
N ARG A 325 -40.06 1.13 7.58
CA ARG A 325 -40.41 -0.21 8.11
C ARG A 325 -40.07 -0.33 9.59
N PHE A 326 -40.70 0.53 10.40
CA PHE A 326 -40.34 0.70 11.82
C PHE A 326 -40.61 -0.54 12.67
N ALA A 327 -41.66 -1.30 12.37
CA ALA A 327 -41.97 -2.55 13.04
C ALA A 327 -40.83 -3.58 12.94
N GLU A 328 -40.16 -3.64 11.77
CA GLU A 328 -39.02 -4.53 11.59
C GLU A 328 -37.79 -4.03 12.34
N VAL A 329 -37.56 -2.71 12.36
CA VAL A 329 -36.49 -2.11 13.17
C VAL A 329 -36.68 -2.45 14.64
N ARG A 330 -37.91 -2.30 15.18
CA ARG A 330 -38.22 -2.70 16.55
C ARG A 330 -37.92 -4.16 16.79
N GLY A 331 -38.26 -5.05 15.86
CA GLY A 331 -37.94 -6.48 15.93
C GLY A 331 -36.47 -6.81 15.97
N MET A 332 -35.58 -5.86 15.59
CA MET A 332 -34.12 -6.05 15.66
C MET A 332 -33.52 -5.83 17.05
N GLU A 333 -34.26 -5.30 18.04
CA GLU A 333 -33.73 -4.88 19.36
C GLU A 333 -32.87 -5.96 20.03
N THR A 334 -33.40 -7.20 20.10
CA THR A 334 -32.67 -8.33 20.70
C THR A 334 -31.35 -8.65 19.99
N ALA A 335 -31.34 -8.56 18.64
CA ALA A 335 -30.14 -8.81 17.85
C ALA A 335 -29.12 -7.69 18.04
N LEU A 336 -29.56 -6.42 18.06
CA LEU A 336 -28.73 -5.25 18.31
C LEU A 336 -28.11 -5.29 19.72
N ALA A 337 -28.87 -5.70 20.73
CA ALA A 337 -28.38 -5.87 22.11
C ALA A 337 -27.30 -6.99 22.18
N ARG A 338 -27.57 -8.13 21.56
CA ARG A 338 -26.68 -9.29 21.56
C ARG A 338 -25.34 -9.00 20.89
N THR A 339 -25.33 -8.17 19.84
CA THR A 339 -24.12 -7.74 19.13
C THR A 339 -23.46 -6.51 19.75
N ARG A 340 -23.95 -6.00 20.87
CA ARG A 340 -23.52 -4.76 21.53
C ARG A 340 -23.64 -3.51 20.66
N LEU A 341 -24.39 -3.56 19.59
CA LEU A 341 -24.61 -2.39 18.73
C LEU A 341 -25.39 -1.27 19.43
N LEU A 342 -26.14 -1.59 20.49
CA LEU A 342 -26.80 -0.58 21.33
C LEU A 342 -25.83 0.21 22.22
N ASP A 343 -24.54 -0.14 22.30
CA ASP A 343 -23.52 0.68 22.93
C ASP A 343 -23.13 1.88 22.04
N ASP A 344 -23.40 1.79 20.73
CA ASP A 344 -23.37 2.92 19.81
C ASP A 344 -24.66 3.74 19.99
N GLU A 345 -24.56 4.94 20.55
CA GLU A 345 -25.69 5.80 20.84
C GLU A 345 -26.47 6.21 19.58
N ASP A 346 -25.82 6.28 18.41
CA ASP A 346 -26.52 6.58 17.15
C ASP A 346 -27.45 5.43 16.75
N VAL A 347 -27.02 4.18 16.94
CA VAL A 347 -27.85 2.99 16.74
C VAL A 347 -29.00 2.94 17.76
N ARG A 348 -28.70 3.26 19.02
CA ARG A 348 -29.70 3.33 20.09
C ARG A 348 -30.76 4.37 19.81
N TYR A 349 -30.36 5.57 19.39
CA TYR A 349 -31.29 6.62 19.00
C TYR A 349 -32.16 6.19 17.81
N ALA A 350 -31.58 5.55 16.80
CA ALA A 350 -32.31 5.06 15.63
C ALA A 350 -33.38 4.02 16.01
N LEU A 351 -33.06 3.12 16.95
CA LEU A 351 -34.04 2.18 17.51
C LEU A 351 -35.14 2.91 18.27
N ALA A 352 -34.79 3.86 19.15
CA ALA A 352 -35.78 4.65 19.89
C ALA A 352 -36.73 5.43 18.97
N TYR A 353 -36.18 5.99 17.88
CA TYR A 353 -37.01 6.65 16.85
C TYR A 353 -38.01 5.70 16.20
N ALA A 354 -37.59 4.49 15.86
CA ALA A 354 -38.48 3.50 15.29
C ALA A 354 -39.56 3.02 16.29
N GLN A 355 -39.20 2.85 17.57
CA GLN A 355 -40.13 2.53 18.65
C GLN A 355 -41.18 3.67 18.83
N PHE A 356 -40.73 4.93 18.78
CA PHE A 356 -41.63 6.08 18.78
C PHE A 356 -42.62 6.03 17.60
N LYS A 357 -42.13 5.77 16.38
CA LYS A 357 -43.01 5.68 15.18
C LYS A 357 -44.01 4.55 15.23
N GLU A 358 -43.74 3.49 16.00
CA GLU A 358 -44.67 2.38 16.26
C GLU A 358 -45.57 2.63 17.47
N GLY A 359 -45.46 3.80 18.14
CA GLY A 359 -46.26 4.15 19.31
C GLY A 359 -45.77 3.45 20.61
N ASP A 360 -44.65 2.80 20.62
CA ASP A 360 -44.05 2.17 21.81
C ASP A 360 -43.18 3.19 22.59
N PHE A 361 -43.87 4.17 23.20
CA PHE A 361 -43.26 5.32 23.85
C PHE A 361 -42.41 4.89 25.06
N GLU A 362 -42.81 3.84 25.78
CA GLU A 362 -42.06 3.33 26.92
C GLU A 362 -40.71 2.75 26.50
N ALA A 363 -40.70 1.94 25.42
CA ALA A 363 -39.46 1.39 24.90
C ALA A 363 -38.53 2.50 24.33
N ALA A 364 -39.13 3.48 23.62
CA ALA A 364 -38.40 4.64 23.13
C ALA A 364 -37.72 5.38 24.27
N GLU A 365 -38.45 5.72 25.35
CA GLU A 365 -37.86 6.45 26.50
C GLU A 365 -36.76 5.66 27.21
N ARG A 366 -36.92 4.32 27.39
CA ARG A 366 -35.84 3.47 27.95
C ARG A 366 -34.54 3.57 27.17
N ASN A 367 -34.61 3.76 25.87
CA ASN A 367 -33.44 3.92 25.01
C ASN A 367 -32.92 5.37 25.02
N LEU A 368 -33.80 6.37 24.98
CA LEU A 368 -33.44 7.79 25.03
C LEU A 368 -32.77 8.19 26.34
N ALA A 369 -33.19 7.60 27.47
CA ALA A 369 -32.60 7.87 28.78
C ALA A 369 -31.13 7.46 28.91
N LYS A 370 -30.63 6.60 28.02
CA LYS A 370 -29.24 6.10 28.00
C LYS A 370 -28.32 6.91 27.07
N LEU A 371 -28.82 7.97 26.45
CA LEU A 371 -28.04 8.83 25.57
C LEU A 371 -27.31 9.89 26.37
N THR A 372 -26.00 10.04 26.09
CA THR A 372 -25.13 11.00 26.77
C THR A 372 -24.51 12.03 25.81
N LYS A 373 -24.42 11.70 24.51
CA LYS A 373 -23.87 12.61 23.49
C LYS A 373 -24.74 13.88 23.38
N PRO A 374 -24.17 15.10 23.44
CA PRO A 374 -24.94 16.35 23.44
C PRO A 374 -25.90 16.50 22.26
N ASP A 375 -25.45 16.12 21.05
CA ASP A 375 -26.28 16.22 19.84
C ASP A 375 -27.47 15.25 19.87
N LEU A 376 -27.27 14.03 20.38
CA LEU A 376 -28.32 13.05 20.51
C LEU A 376 -29.26 13.39 21.67
N PHE A 377 -28.76 14.00 22.75
CA PHE A 377 -29.59 14.46 23.84
C PHE A 377 -30.58 15.53 23.38
N ARG A 378 -30.14 16.48 22.55
CA ARG A 378 -31.05 17.47 21.95
C ARG A 378 -32.14 16.83 21.11
N LYS A 379 -31.77 15.91 20.20
CA LYS A 379 -32.73 15.14 19.39
C LYS A 379 -33.67 14.30 20.26
N ALA A 380 -33.18 13.73 21.35
CA ALA A 380 -34.00 13.00 22.29
C ALA A 380 -35.03 13.89 22.99
N THR A 381 -34.65 15.14 23.31
CA THR A 381 -35.59 16.13 23.88
C THR A 381 -36.69 16.49 22.89
N GLU A 382 -36.34 16.73 21.63
CA GLU A 382 -37.32 16.98 20.55
C GLU A 382 -38.28 15.78 20.38
N LEU A 383 -37.74 14.56 20.43
CA LEU A 383 -38.55 13.34 20.30
C LEU A 383 -39.48 13.15 21.51
N ARG A 384 -39.02 13.45 22.74
CA ARG A 384 -39.87 13.45 23.95
C ARG A 384 -41.00 14.43 23.86
N GLN A 385 -40.73 15.64 23.35
CA GLN A 385 -41.82 16.62 23.12
C GLN A 385 -42.84 16.07 22.15
N SER A 386 -42.40 15.46 21.04
CA SER A 386 -43.30 14.82 20.08
C SER A 386 -44.12 13.67 20.72
N MET A 387 -43.51 12.87 21.62
CA MET A 387 -44.25 11.82 22.36
C MET A 387 -45.31 12.40 23.27
N GLN A 388 -45.07 13.53 23.94
CA GLN A 388 -46.05 14.21 24.76
C GLN A 388 -47.19 14.75 23.92
N ASP A 389 -46.91 15.44 22.82
CA ASP A 389 -47.93 15.96 21.89
C ASP A 389 -48.81 14.84 21.34
N CYS A 390 -48.21 13.65 21.11
CA CYS A 390 -48.94 12.46 20.64
C CYS A 390 -49.80 11.80 21.74
N ALA A 391 -49.40 11.90 23.00
CA ALA A 391 -50.20 11.38 24.11
C ALA A 391 -51.48 12.18 24.31
N ASP A 392 -51.39 13.50 24.09
CA ASP A 392 -52.52 14.43 24.23
C ASP A 392 -53.44 14.43 22.98
N GLU A 393 -52.87 14.29 21.79
CA GLU A 393 -53.60 14.33 20.51
C GLU A 393 -53.18 13.20 19.56
N ARG A 394 -53.70 11.97 19.76
CA ARG A 394 -53.33 10.76 19.01
C ARG A 394 -53.39 10.88 17.48
N TRP A 395 -54.24 11.78 16.96
CA TRP A 395 -54.40 11.96 15.51
C TRP A 395 -53.19 12.70 14.84
N ARG A 396 -52.33 13.36 15.62
CA ARG A 396 -51.15 14.06 15.11
C ARG A 396 -49.98 13.12 14.80
N CYS A 397 -50.07 11.87 15.18
CA CYS A 397 -48.93 10.94 15.17
C CYS A 397 -49.12 9.73 14.25
N SER A 398 -50.22 9.70 13.51
CA SER A 398 -50.51 8.65 12.52
C SER A 398 -49.95 8.99 11.13
#